data_251d8d5a61c550fa45e45bc346192fe2
#
_entry.id   251d8d5a61c550fa45e45bc346192fe2
#
_cell.length_a   1.000
_cell.length_b   1.000
_cell.length_c   1.000
_cell.angle_alpha   90.00
_cell.angle_beta   90.00
_cell.angle_gamma   90.00
#
_symmetry.space_group_name_H-M   'P 1'
#
loop_
_entity.id
_entity.type
_entity.pdbx_description
1 polymer ?
#
loop_
_entity_poly.entity_id
_entity_poly.type
_entity_poly.pdbx_seq_one_letter_code
_entity_poly.pdbx_strand_id
1 'polypeptide(L)'
;MNIMNFFKAKKNQGNNSAAQDLYTKLNTEMYKSGSWRTEDNGEDMAIVSQVICQYWKPRFIIDHRVKCAYEFMDGSETLRTVKQDDIDWESLKGIPEDVINRARSLDFHFPLFVRKYENGVAEVSWQLNPDGMYYMDEDGYGMTDDDEVEIYGFIDRKGNVIVKFKNINEDWNQLKAMRKEAETIINK
;
A
#
# COMPACT_ATOMS: atom_id res chain seq x y z
N MET A 1 3.88 12.02 17.28
CA MET A 1 4.88 12.80 16.47
C MET A 1 4.11 13.89 15.74
N ASN A 2 4.50 15.15 15.85
CA ASN A 2 3.71 16.24 15.27
C ASN A 2 4.04 16.34 13.78
N ILE A 3 3.05 16.08 12.91
CA ILE A 3 3.15 16.09 11.45
C ILE A 3 3.79 17.40 10.92
N MET A 4 3.60 18.51 11.62
CA MET A 4 4.21 19.80 11.26
C MET A 4 5.75 19.80 11.28
N ASN A 5 6.38 18.95 12.08
CA ASN A 5 7.85 18.85 12.08
C ASN A 5 8.37 17.97 10.94
N PHE A 6 7.52 17.12 10.39
CA PHE A 6 7.86 16.22 9.32
C PHE A 6 8.10 16.95 7.99
N PHE A 7 7.29 18.01 7.74
CA PHE A 7 7.32 18.79 6.50
C PHE A 7 8.16 20.08 6.57
N LYS A 8 8.74 20.41 7.73
CA LYS A 8 9.62 21.57 7.89
C LYS A 8 11.06 21.35 7.41
N ALA A 9 11.30 20.46 6.47
CA ALA A 9 12.63 20.26 5.89
C ALA A 9 12.98 21.43 4.93
N LYS A 10 14.14 22.02 5.18
CA LYS A 10 14.72 23.20 4.53
C LYS A 10 14.55 23.20 3.00
N LYS A 11 14.14 24.38 2.47
CA LYS A 11 14.29 24.75 1.05
C LYS A 11 15.71 24.45 0.56
N ASN A 12 15.83 23.43 -0.28
CA ASN A 12 16.93 23.32 -1.23
C ASN A 12 16.33 23.27 -2.62
N GLN A 13 16.65 24.31 -3.39
CA GLN A 13 16.23 24.49 -4.77
C GLN A 13 16.86 23.43 -5.67
N GLY A 14 16.02 22.69 -6.37
CA GLY A 14 16.39 21.81 -7.45
C GLY A 14 15.15 21.03 -7.93
N ASN A 15 14.60 21.46 -9.04
CA ASN A 15 13.59 20.81 -9.88
C ASN A 15 12.65 19.76 -9.24
N ASN A 16 11.75 20.17 -8.36
CA ASN A 16 10.70 19.30 -7.83
C ASN A 16 9.41 20.09 -7.59
N SER A 17 8.89 20.77 -8.60
CA SER A 17 7.61 21.48 -8.49
C SER A 17 6.48 20.52 -8.12
N ALA A 18 6.41 19.35 -8.74
CA ALA A 18 5.38 18.36 -8.48
C ALA A 18 5.42 17.79 -7.05
N ALA A 19 6.63 17.50 -6.53
CA ALA A 19 6.77 17.04 -5.15
C ALA A 19 6.43 18.15 -4.14
N GLN A 20 6.81 19.40 -4.41
CA GLN A 20 6.48 20.55 -3.57
C GLN A 20 4.97 20.82 -3.57
N ASP A 21 4.31 20.68 -4.72
CA ASP A 21 2.86 20.85 -4.86
C ASP A 21 2.13 19.74 -4.11
N LEU A 22 2.62 18.50 -4.18
CA LEU A 22 2.09 17.37 -3.44
C LEU A 22 2.21 17.58 -1.92
N TYR A 23 3.36 18.01 -1.41
CA TYR A 23 3.54 18.36 0.01
C TYR A 23 2.57 19.46 0.46
N THR A 24 2.36 20.46 -0.38
CA THR A 24 1.43 21.56 -0.09
C THR A 24 0.00 21.06 -0.04
N LYS A 25 -0.40 20.22 -0.99
CA LYS A 25 -1.73 19.58 -1.06
C LYS A 25 -1.97 18.69 0.17
N LEU A 26 -1.03 17.83 0.51
CA LEU A 26 -1.10 16.96 1.69
C LEU A 26 -1.30 17.74 2.97
N ASN A 27 -0.48 18.78 3.19
CA ASN A 27 -0.61 19.64 4.36
C ASN A 27 -1.98 20.31 4.44
N THR A 28 -2.51 20.76 3.31
CA THR A 28 -3.81 21.42 3.26
C THR A 28 -4.95 20.47 3.56
N GLU A 29 -4.92 19.26 3.03
CA GLU A 29 -5.96 18.24 3.23
C GLU A 29 -5.89 17.62 4.63
N MET A 30 -4.69 17.34 5.14
CA MET A 30 -4.50 16.81 6.50
C MET A 30 -5.04 17.77 7.57
N TYR A 31 -4.93 19.06 7.34
CA TYR A 31 -5.47 20.08 8.26
C TYR A 31 -7.00 20.12 8.28
N LYS A 32 -7.64 19.81 7.14
CA LYS A 32 -9.09 19.99 6.98
C LYS A 32 -9.93 18.85 7.51
N SER A 33 -9.44 17.62 7.55
CA SER A 33 -10.32 16.47 7.72
C SER A 33 -10.10 15.61 8.95
N GLY A 34 -8.94 15.69 9.62
CA GLY A 34 -8.58 14.76 10.69
C GLY A 34 -8.50 13.28 10.26
N SER A 35 -8.69 13.01 8.95
CA SER A 35 -8.82 11.68 8.36
C SER A 35 -7.50 11.12 7.84
N TRP A 36 -6.39 11.72 8.22
CA TRP A 36 -5.05 11.33 7.76
C TRP A 36 -4.16 10.91 8.91
N ARG A 37 -3.31 9.94 8.64
CA ARG A 37 -2.22 9.54 9.56
C ARG A 37 -0.92 9.34 8.79
N THR A 38 0.18 9.54 9.50
CA THR A 38 1.53 9.22 9.00
C THR A 38 2.17 8.21 9.94
N GLU A 39 2.70 7.16 9.38
CA GLU A 39 3.37 6.09 10.10
C GLU A 39 4.82 5.98 9.67
N ASP A 40 5.71 5.75 10.64
CA ASP A 40 7.10 5.40 10.38
C ASP A 40 7.13 3.96 9.81
N ASN A 41 7.67 3.83 8.61
CA ASN A 41 7.69 2.54 7.90
C ASN A 41 9.11 1.95 7.77
N GLY A 42 10.02 2.37 8.65
CA GLY A 42 11.41 1.90 8.64
C GLY A 42 12.27 2.54 7.54
N GLU A 43 13.59 2.45 7.66
CA GLU A 43 14.58 2.91 6.67
C GLU A 43 14.37 4.35 6.15
N ASP A 44 14.00 5.29 7.03
CA ASP A 44 13.66 6.67 6.65
C ASP A 44 12.47 6.78 5.67
N MET A 45 11.60 5.77 5.65
CA MET A 45 10.35 5.77 4.90
C MET A 45 9.17 6.09 5.81
N ALA A 46 8.18 6.76 5.25
CA ALA A 46 6.90 6.94 5.91
C ALA A 46 5.74 6.69 4.96
N ILE A 47 4.68 6.12 5.48
CA ILE A 47 3.42 5.93 4.78
C ILE A 47 2.40 6.94 5.29
N VAL A 48 1.80 7.67 4.38
CA VAL A 48 0.68 8.57 4.67
C VAL A 48 -0.59 7.91 4.19
N SER A 49 -1.49 7.65 5.12
CA SER A 49 -2.76 6.99 4.86
C SER A 49 -3.94 7.92 5.12
N GLN A 50 -5.01 7.72 4.38
CA GLN A 50 -6.29 8.38 4.52
C GLN A 50 -7.36 7.36 4.90
N VAL A 51 -8.29 7.74 5.79
CA VAL A 51 -9.48 6.92 6.04
C VAL A 51 -10.41 7.03 4.84
N ILE A 52 -10.69 5.88 4.23
CA ILE A 52 -11.68 5.74 3.18
C ILE A 52 -12.62 4.62 3.60
N CYS A 53 -13.91 4.91 3.64
CA CYS A 53 -14.89 4.04 4.28
C CYS A 53 -14.49 3.81 5.75
N GLN A 54 -14.17 2.59 6.15
CA GLN A 54 -13.76 2.24 7.52
C GLN A 54 -12.27 1.84 7.61
N TYR A 55 -11.51 1.93 6.51
CA TYR A 55 -10.13 1.46 6.44
C TYR A 55 -9.14 2.59 6.24
N TRP A 56 -7.92 2.41 6.77
CA TRP A 56 -6.79 3.26 6.45
C TRP A 56 -6.18 2.82 5.12
N LYS A 57 -6.24 3.71 4.13
CA LYS A 57 -5.71 3.46 2.79
C LYS A 57 -4.42 4.23 2.59
N PRO A 58 -3.30 3.57 2.29
CA PRO A 58 -2.07 4.24 1.89
C PRO A 58 -2.28 5.11 0.66
N ARG A 59 -1.86 6.36 0.74
CA ARG A 59 -2.00 7.33 -0.36
C ARG A 59 -0.65 7.77 -0.88
N PHE A 60 0.32 7.91 0.02
CA PHE A 60 1.62 8.43 -0.33
C PHE A 60 2.72 7.68 0.40
N ILE A 61 3.83 7.50 -0.29
CA ILE A 61 5.11 7.04 0.26
C ILE A 61 6.05 8.24 0.30
N ILE A 62 6.68 8.46 1.44
CA ILE A 62 7.66 9.52 1.63
C ILE A 62 9.02 8.88 1.89
N ASP A 63 9.99 9.17 1.04
CA ASP A 63 11.40 8.83 1.27
C ASP A 63 12.14 10.07 1.81
N HIS A 64 12.46 10.04 3.09
CA HIS A 64 13.14 11.15 3.74
C HIS A 64 14.58 11.34 3.28
N ARG A 65 15.24 10.28 2.81
CA ARG A 65 16.63 10.35 2.30
C ARG A 65 16.71 11.25 1.07
N VAL A 66 15.70 11.18 0.20
CA VAL A 66 15.64 11.98 -1.04
C VAL A 66 14.66 13.16 -0.94
N LYS A 67 13.99 13.32 0.21
CA LYS A 67 12.99 14.38 0.45
C LYS A 67 11.90 14.42 -0.62
N CYS A 68 11.39 13.27 -0.96
CA CYS A 68 10.48 13.05 -2.06
C CYS A 68 9.24 12.31 -1.56
N ALA A 69 8.08 12.62 -2.13
CA ALA A 69 6.84 11.86 -1.91
C ALA A 69 6.36 11.28 -3.23
N TYR A 70 5.87 10.05 -3.19
CA TYR A 70 5.28 9.36 -4.32
C TYR A 70 3.84 9.02 -4.00
N GLU A 71 2.94 9.26 -4.92
CA GLU A 71 1.57 8.83 -4.78
C GLU A 71 1.49 7.31 -4.99
N PHE A 72 0.69 6.66 -4.15
CA PHE A 72 0.65 5.22 -4.02
C PHE A 72 -0.78 4.71 -4.20
N MET A 73 -1.00 3.85 -5.16
CA MET A 73 -2.24 3.09 -5.38
C MET A 73 -3.54 3.90 -5.36
N ASP A 74 -3.69 4.93 -6.16
CA ASP A 74 -4.94 5.67 -6.16
C ASP A 74 -5.60 5.85 -7.52
N GLY A 75 -5.02 5.30 -8.57
CA GLY A 75 -5.58 5.46 -9.92
C GLY A 75 -5.49 6.87 -10.49
N SER A 76 -4.82 7.80 -9.82
CA SER A 76 -4.55 9.13 -10.38
C SER A 76 -3.40 9.06 -11.39
N GLU A 77 -3.30 10.06 -12.26
CA GLU A 77 -2.26 10.14 -13.30
C GLU A 77 -0.86 10.40 -12.74
N THR A 78 -0.71 10.47 -11.44
CA THR A 78 0.53 10.83 -10.79
C THR A 78 1.47 9.63 -10.60
N LEU A 79 2.45 9.68 -9.85
CA LEU A 79 3.74 9.01 -9.86
C LEU A 79 3.72 7.49 -9.81
N ARG A 80 2.74 6.85 -9.16
CA ARG A 80 2.68 5.39 -8.99
C ARG A 80 1.27 4.86 -8.86
N THR A 81 0.99 3.80 -9.59
CA THR A 81 -0.29 3.10 -9.56
C THR A 81 -0.05 1.62 -9.79
N VAL A 82 -0.69 0.75 -9.04
CA VAL A 82 -0.74 -0.68 -9.36
C VAL A 82 -1.52 -0.87 -10.65
N LYS A 83 -1.01 -1.72 -11.53
CA LYS A 83 -1.60 -2.03 -12.83
C LYS A 83 -2.06 -3.47 -12.86
N GLN A 84 -2.89 -3.80 -13.85
CA GLN A 84 -3.31 -5.18 -14.10
C GLN A 84 -2.10 -6.14 -14.27
N ASP A 85 -1.02 -5.66 -14.90
CA ASP A 85 0.20 -6.42 -15.11
C ASP A 85 1.01 -6.67 -13.84
N ASP A 86 0.70 -5.97 -12.76
CA ASP A 86 1.34 -6.15 -11.45
C ASP A 86 0.71 -7.30 -10.64
N ILE A 87 -0.30 -7.96 -11.18
CA ILE A 87 -0.99 -9.09 -10.55
C ILE A 87 -0.62 -10.38 -11.29
N ASP A 88 -0.27 -11.41 -10.53
CA ASP A 88 -0.08 -12.78 -11.03
C ASP A 88 -1.43 -13.51 -11.04
N TRP A 89 -2.16 -13.37 -12.16
CA TRP A 89 -3.50 -13.95 -12.35
C TRP A 89 -3.53 -15.46 -12.23
N GLU A 90 -2.43 -16.15 -12.53
CA GLU A 90 -2.34 -17.60 -12.41
C GLU A 90 -2.44 -18.05 -10.95
N SER A 91 -1.92 -17.24 -10.01
CA SER A 91 -2.01 -17.54 -8.59
C SER A 91 -3.42 -17.39 -8.02
N LEU A 92 -4.33 -16.78 -8.77
CA LEU A 92 -5.72 -16.53 -8.38
C LEU A 92 -6.68 -17.58 -8.95
N LYS A 93 -6.18 -18.66 -9.58
CA LYS A 93 -7.03 -19.75 -10.08
C LYS A 93 -7.75 -20.44 -8.93
N GLY A 94 -9.06 -20.62 -9.10
CA GLY A 94 -9.90 -21.28 -8.10
C GLY A 94 -10.53 -20.32 -7.07
N ILE A 95 -10.16 -19.05 -7.09
CA ILE A 95 -10.80 -18.01 -6.28
C ILE A 95 -12.15 -17.62 -6.91
N PRO A 96 -13.18 -17.28 -6.10
CA PRO A 96 -14.48 -16.87 -6.59
C PRO A 96 -14.42 -15.71 -7.59
N GLU A 97 -15.25 -15.75 -8.63
CA GLU A 97 -15.18 -14.79 -9.76
C GLU A 97 -15.49 -13.34 -9.32
N ASP A 98 -16.31 -13.12 -8.32
CA ASP A 98 -16.57 -11.78 -7.77
C ASP A 98 -15.34 -11.18 -7.12
N VAL A 99 -14.54 -11.98 -6.41
CA VAL A 99 -13.25 -11.56 -5.83
C VAL A 99 -12.23 -11.27 -6.94
N ILE A 100 -12.17 -12.11 -7.97
CA ILE A 100 -11.33 -11.88 -9.15
C ILE A 100 -11.71 -10.57 -9.85
N ASN A 101 -12.99 -10.27 -9.98
CA ASN A 101 -13.46 -9.05 -10.61
C ASN A 101 -13.09 -7.79 -9.81
N ARG A 102 -13.03 -7.86 -8.49
CA ARG A 102 -12.51 -6.78 -7.64
C ARG A 102 -11.03 -6.51 -7.94
N ALA A 103 -10.21 -7.55 -8.00
CA ALA A 103 -8.80 -7.41 -8.38
C ALA A 103 -8.66 -6.85 -9.81
N ARG A 104 -9.49 -7.28 -10.77
CA ARG A 104 -9.48 -6.77 -12.15
C ARG A 104 -9.89 -5.31 -12.24
N SER A 105 -10.80 -4.85 -11.41
CA SER A 105 -11.21 -3.44 -11.34
C SER A 105 -10.17 -2.57 -10.63
N LEU A 106 -9.13 -3.18 -10.01
CA LEU A 106 -8.19 -2.49 -9.13
C LEU A 106 -8.93 -1.72 -8.04
N ASP A 107 -9.93 -2.38 -7.42
CA ASP A 107 -10.74 -1.76 -6.38
C ASP A 107 -9.98 -1.66 -5.07
N PHE A 108 -9.39 -0.50 -4.84
CA PHE A 108 -8.64 -0.18 -3.63
C PHE A 108 -9.49 0.32 -2.46
N HIS A 109 -10.81 0.12 -2.48
CA HIS A 109 -11.66 0.36 -1.31
C HIS A 109 -11.43 -0.67 -0.21
N PHE A 110 -10.82 -1.80 -0.54
CA PHE A 110 -10.50 -2.86 0.40
C PHE A 110 -9.17 -2.64 1.12
N PRO A 111 -8.97 -3.26 2.29
CA PRO A 111 -7.75 -3.10 3.06
C PRO A 111 -6.48 -3.41 2.27
N LEU A 112 -5.55 -2.51 2.37
CA LEU A 112 -4.22 -2.64 1.82
C LEU A 112 -3.23 -2.21 2.88
N PHE A 113 -2.21 -3.05 3.11
CA PHE A 113 -1.22 -2.84 4.14
C PHE A 113 0.18 -2.80 3.54
N VAL A 114 0.96 -1.80 3.93
CA VAL A 114 2.38 -1.71 3.60
C VAL A 114 3.17 -2.01 4.86
N ARG A 115 3.95 -3.08 4.84
CA ARG A 115 4.82 -3.47 5.95
C ARG A 115 6.06 -2.57 5.99
N LYS A 116 6.85 -2.67 7.06
CA LYS A 116 8.09 -1.90 7.18
C LYS A 116 9.06 -2.22 6.05
N TYR A 117 9.77 -1.18 5.61
CA TYR A 117 10.88 -1.34 4.68
C TYR A 117 12.06 -2.04 5.36
N GLU A 118 12.60 -3.02 4.68
CA GLU A 118 13.80 -3.75 5.03
C GLU A 118 14.60 -4.02 3.77
N ASN A 119 15.89 -3.70 3.77
CA ASN A 119 16.79 -3.83 2.62
C ASN A 119 16.26 -3.13 1.35
N GLY A 120 15.58 -1.98 1.54
CA GLY A 120 15.07 -1.16 0.45
C GLY A 120 13.75 -1.61 -0.17
N VAL A 121 13.13 -2.68 0.33
CA VAL A 121 11.85 -3.21 -0.14
C VAL A 121 10.81 -3.22 0.97
N ALA A 122 9.55 -3.09 0.62
CA ALA A 122 8.43 -3.32 1.53
C ALA A 122 7.48 -4.37 0.95
N GLU A 123 7.02 -5.24 1.83
CA GLU A 123 5.90 -6.12 1.56
C GLU A 123 4.61 -5.33 1.54
N VAL A 124 3.78 -5.59 0.56
CA VAL A 124 2.43 -5.06 0.46
C VAL A 124 1.46 -6.21 0.40
N SER A 125 0.49 -6.22 1.28
CA SER A 125 -0.64 -7.14 1.21
C SER A 125 -1.92 -6.38 0.87
N TRP A 126 -2.73 -7.01 0.03
CA TRP A 126 -4.01 -6.48 -0.40
C TRP A 126 -5.10 -7.52 -0.21
N GLN A 127 -6.06 -7.17 0.60
CA GLN A 127 -7.20 -8.00 0.94
C GLN A 127 -8.30 -7.78 -0.11
N LEU A 128 -8.69 -8.85 -0.82
CA LEU A 128 -9.61 -8.75 -1.96
C LEU A 128 -11.09 -8.97 -1.59
N ASN A 129 -11.37 -9.56 -0.44
CA ASN A 129 -12.75 -9.80 0.04
C ASN A 129 -12.91 -9.53 1.54
N PRO A 130 -12.70 -8.30 2.00
CA PRO A 130 -12.79 -7.98 3.43
C PRO A 130 -14.22 -8.08 3.99
N ASP A 131 -15.24 -8.12 3.13
CA ASP A 131 -16.64 -8.23 3.56
C ASP A 131 -16.97 -9.61 4.15
N GLY A 132 -16.12 -10.63 3.91
CA GLY A 132 -16.17 -11.92 4.60
C GLY A 132 -15.73 -11.84 6.06
N MET A 133 -15.22 -10.69 6.51
CA MET A 133 -14.59 -10.59 7.83
C MET A 133 -15.54 -10.49 9.02
N TYR A 134 -16.79 -10.09 8.83
CA TYR A 134 -17.72 -9.92 9.96
C TYR A 134 -19.16 -10.21 9.56
N TYR A 135 -19.55 -11.46 9.68
CA TYR A 135 -20.95 -11.78 9.94
C TYR A 135 -21.17 -11.69 11.45
N MET A 136 -22.12 -10.90 11.89
CA MET A 136 -22.66 -11.06 13.21
C MET A 136 -23.63 -12.24 13.14
N ASP A 137 -23.36 -13.29 13.91
CA ASP A 137 -24.33 -14.35 14.09
C ASP A 137 -25.57 -13.86 14.85
N GLU A 138 -26.60 -14.67 14.93
CA GLU A 138 -27.86 -14.31 15.59
C GLU A 138 -27.68 -13.97 17.09
N ASP A 139 -26.56 -14.35 17.68
CA ASP A 139 -26.17 -14.09 19.07
C ASP A 139 -25.30 -12.84 19.22
N GLY A 140 -24.93 -12.16 18.13
CA GLY A 140 -24.13 -10.94 18.14
C GLY A 140 -22.61 -11.17 18.26
N TYR A 141 -22.13 -12.40 18.05
CA TYR A 141 -20.72 -12.73 17.96
C TYR A 141 -20.23 -12.55 16.52
N GLY A 142 -19.13 -11.82 16.35
CA GLY A 142 -18.49 -11.70 15.05
C GLY A 142 -17.88 -13.04 14.63
N MET A 143 -18.34 -13.60 13.53
CA MET A 143 -17.68 -14.72 12.86
C MET A 143 -16.74 -14.18 11.81
N THR A 144 -15.49 -14.67 11.79
CA THR A 144 -14.60 -14.51 10.65
C THR A 144 -14.95 -15.60 9.64
N ASP A 145 -15.24 -15.19 8.41
CA ASP A 145 -15.32 -16.16 7.32
C ASP A 145 -13.87 -16.59 6.99
N ASP A 146 -13.63 -17.89 6.94
CA ASP A 146 -12.31 -18.48 6.67
C ASP A 146 -11.84 -18.23 5.22
N ASP A 147 -12.65 -17.57 4.40
CA ASP A 147 -12.40 -17.33 2.98
C ASP A 147 -11.70 -15.98 2.70
N GLU A 148 -10.87 -15.47 3.60
CA GLU A 148 -10.07 -14.29 3.33
C GLU A 148 -9.12 -14.53 2.15
N VAL A 149 -9.27 -13.73 1.09
CA VAL A 149 -8.35 -13.75 -0.04
C VAL A 149 -7.41 -12.57 0.07
N GLU A 150 -6.18 -12.86 0.46
CA GLU A 150 -5.12 -11.87 0.54
C GLU A 150 -4.04 -12.17 -0.49
N ILE A 151 -3.61 -11.15 -1.22
CA ILE A 151 -2.51 -11.24 -2.17
C ILE A 151 -1.33 -10.39 -1.70
N TYR A 152 -0.12 -10.86 -1.98
CA TYR A 152 1.12 -10.27 -1.51
C TYR A 152 2.01 -9.87 -2.68
N GLY A 153 2.60 -8.69 -2.60
CA GLY A 153 3.58 -8.19 -3.55
C GLY A 153 4.70 -7.44 -2.82
N PHE A 154 5.70 -7.02 -3.57
CA PHE A 154 6.80 -6.22 -3.02
C PHE A 154 7.01 -4.96 -3.84
N ILE A 155 7.27 -3.85 -3.15
CA ILE A 155 7.52 -2.55 -3.75
C ILE A 155 8.91 -2.03 -3.37
N ASP A 156 9.47 -1.20 -4.26
CA ASP A 156 10.67 -0.42 -3.98
C ASP A 156 10.34 0.84 -3.16
N ARG A 157 11.38 1.63 -2.85
CA ARG A 157 11.23 2.89 -2.09
C ARG A 157 10.39 3.95 -2.81
N LYS A 158 10.19 3.83 -4.11
CA LYS A 158 9.33 4.71 -4.91
C LYS A 158 7.90 4.19 -5.05
N GLY A 159 7.60 3.01 -4.49
CA GLY A 159 6.31 2.35 -4.64
C GLY A 159 6.13 1.60 -5.96
N ASN A 160 7.22 1.36 -6.72
CA ASN A 160 7.12 0.47 -7.87
C ASN A 160 6.91 -0.96 -7.40
N VAL A 161 5.96 -1.65 -7.99
CA VAL A 161 5.82 -3.08 -7.81
C VAL A 161 7.02 -3.77 -8.48
N ILE A 162 7.82 -4.47 -7.71
CA ILE A 162 9.03 -5.18 -8.14
C ILE A 162 8.86 -6.69 -8.11
N VAL A 163 7.96 -7.20 -7.27
CA VAL A 163 7.46 -8.57 -7.31
C VAL A 163 5.95 -8.50 -7.34
N LYS A 164 5.35 -9.16 -8.33
CA LYS A 164 3.91 -9.13 -8.60
C LYS A 164 3.10 -9.62 -7.42
N PHE A 165 1.90 -9.05 -7.27
CA PHE A 165 0.92 -9.53 -6.31
C PHE A 165 0.46 -10.93 -6.68
N LYS A 166 0.49 -11.85 -5.72
CA LYS A 166 -0.04 -13.20 -5.86
C LYS A 166 -0.62 -13.74 -4.56
N ASN A 167 -1.54 -14.67 -4.69
CA ASN A 167 -2.00 -15.47 -3.58
C ASN A 167 -0.92 -16.53 -3.25
N ILE A 168 -0.52 -16.59 -2.01
CA ILE A 168 0.49 -17.54 -1.53
C ILE A 168 -0.15 -18.80 -0.92
N ASN A 169 -1.51 -18.86 -0.83
CA ASN A 169 -2.24 -19.98 -0.22
C ASN A 169 -1.64 -20.39 1.14
N GLU A 170 -1.34 -19.40 2.00
CA GLU A 170 -0.71 -19.58 3.33
C GLU A 170 0.70 -20.20 3.28
N ASP A 171 1.33 -20.32 2.13
CA ASP A 171 2.72 -20.76 2.02
C ASP A 171 3.69 -19.62 2.34
N TRP A 172 3.96 -19.43 3.61
CA TRP A 172 4.89 -18.41 4.11
C TRP A 172 6.34 -18.59 3.61
N ASN A 173 6.72 -19.77 3.13
CA ASN A 173 8.03 -19.95 2.50
C ASN A 173 8.05 -19.31 1.12
N GLN A 174 6.93 -19.33 0.41
CA GLN A 174 6.78 -18.58 -0.83
C GLN A 174 6.93 -17.08 -0.62
N LEU A 175 6.32 -16.51 0.44
CA LEU A 175 6.47 -15.10 0.77
C LEU A 175 7.93 -14.72 1.06
N LYS A 176 8.66 -15.57 1.79
CA LYS A 176 10.10 -15.38 2.03
C LYS A 176 10.91 -15.44 0.74
N ALA A 177 10.56 -16.33 -0.18
CA ALA A 177 11.22 -16.42 -1.48
C ALA A 177 10.96 -15.15 -2.32
N MET A 178 9.73 -14.63 -2.32
CA MET A 178 9.37 -13.38 -2.97
C MET A 178 10.16 -12.19 -2.41
N ARG A 179 10.33 -12.09 -1.10
CA ARG A 179 11.17 -11.06 -0.47
C ARG A 179 12.60 -11.13 -0.98
N LYS A 180 13.19 -12.31 -0.98
CA LYS A 180 14.56 -12.52 -1.47
C LYS A 180 14.70 -12.17 -2.96
N GLU A 181 13.69 -12.46 -3.76
CA GLU A 181 13.62 -12.04 -5.16
C GLU A 181 13.61 -10.51 -5.27
N ALA A 182 12.75 -9.83 -4.50
CA ALA A 182 12.66 -8.38 -4.47
C ALA A 182 13.99 -7.72 -4.09
N GLU A 183 14.64 -8.19 -3.02
CA GLU A 183 15.95 -7.72 -2.58
C GLU A 183 17.03 -7.93 -3.67
N THR A 184 16.94 -9.04 -4.41
CA THR A 184 17.89 -9.32 -5.50
C THR A 184 17.69 -8.37 -6.69
N ILE A 185 16.44 -7.99 -6.98
CA ILE A 185 16.12 -7.08 -8.08
C ILE A 185 16.68 -5.68 -7.82
N ILE A 186 16.52 -5.15 -6.61
CA ILE A 186 16.94 -3.78 -6.28
C ILE A 186 18.45 -3.64 -6.08
N ASN A 187 19.18 -4.75 -5.84
CA ASN A 187 20.62 -4.77 -5.63
C ASN A 187 21.42 -5.03 -6.91
N LYS A 188 20.78 -5.10 -8.07
CA LYS A 188 21.39 -5.21 -9.40
C LYS A 188 21.59 -3.84 -10.04
#